data_e32c90bb733e5aa90bdf245b091a8b2e
#
_entry.id   e32c90bb733e5aa90bdf245b091a8b2e
#
_cell.length_a   1.000
_cell.length_b   1.000
_cell.length_c   1.000
_cell.angle_alpha   90.00
_cell.angle_beta   90.00
_cell.angle_gamma   90.00
#
_symmetry.space_group_name_H-M   'P 1'
#
loop_
_entity.id
_entity.type
_entity.pdbx_description
1 polymer ?
#
loop_
_entity_poly.entity_id
_entity_poly.type
_entity_poly.pdbx_seq_one_letter_code
_entity_poly.pdbx_strand_id
1 'polypeptide(L)'
;PLLIDSVSSLDDLRKNWDLVLDIDCDDSFDLAKETAKLVIDELHQHGIENVSVKFSGNRGFHIGVRAEALPEKVDNKEIPQLYPSLGRGIVDYLRDQLHQRMVEKVREYGHKEGMKTEDGEDPYQVADIENDWGQRHLFRMPYSLHDGSWLVSLPIGEDEIDEFSKEDAKIEN
;
A
#
# COMPACT_ATOMS: atom_id res chain seq x y z
N PRO A 1 25.03 -15.53 19.63
CA PRO A 1 25.12 -14.54 18.57
C PRO A 1 25.04 -15.26 17.22
N LEU A 2 24.07 -14.93 16.41
CA LEU A 2 23.99 -15.40 15.03
C LEU A 2 25.10 -14.66 14.25
N LEU A 3 26.12 -15.39 13.82
CA LEU A 3 27.11 -14.86 12.88
C LEU A 3 26.47 -14.87 11.49
N ILE A 4 26.06 -13.68 11.03
CA ILE A 4 25.53 -13.49 9.69
C ILE A 4 26.65 -12.97 8.82
N ASP A 5 27.22 -13.85 8.00
CA ASP A 5 28.42 -13.53 7.21
C ASP A 5 28.11 -12.78 5.90
N SER A 6 26.84 -12.79 5.44
CA SER A 6 26.44 -12.14 4.18
C SER A 6 24.94 -11.80 4.13
N VAL A 7 24.54 -10.93 3.18
CA VAL A 7 23.13 -10.58 2.93
C VAL A 7 22.32 -11.80 2.47
N SER A 8 22.93 -12.74 1.76
CA SER A 8 22.28 -14.00 1.38
C SER A 8 21.89 -14.86 2.58
N SER A 9 22.68 -14.81 3.65
CA SER A 9 22.36 -15.52 4.90
C SER A 9 21.12 -14.94 5.60
N LEU A 10 20.81 -13.67 5.42
CA LEU A 10 19.57 -13.04 5.94
C LEU A 10 18.33 -13.54 5.20
N ASP A 11 18.43 -13.71 3.91
CA ASP A 11 17.33 -14.25 3.09
C ASP A 11 16.99 -15.69 3.48
N ASP A 12 18.00 -16.50 3.78
CA ASP A 12 17.82 -17.87 4.26
C ASP A 12 17.15 -17.94 5.64
N LEU A 13 17.20 -16.88 6.43
CA LEU A 13 16.57 -16.80 7.74
C LEU A 13 15.11 -16.33 7.68
N ARG A 14 14.63 -15.85 6.52
CA ARG A 14 13.25 -15.38 6.36
C ARG A 14 12.31 -16.57 6.42
N LYS A 15 11.40 -16.53 7.41
CA LYS A 15 10.37 -17.57 7.58
C LYS A 15 9.14 -17.25 6.74
N ASN A 16 8.78 -15.98 6.71
CA ASN A 16 7.63 -15.47 5.95
C ASN A 16 7.71 -13.94 5.83
N TRP A 17 6.75 -13.32 5.15
CA TRP A 17 6.63 -11.87 5.03
C TRP A 17 5.18 -11.48 4.76
N ASP A 18 4.75 -10.39 5.37
CA ASP A 18 3.45 -9.77 5.09
C ASP A 18 3.58 -8.91 3.83
N LEU A 19 2.55 -8.92 2.98
CA LEU A 19 2.45 -7.95 1.90
C LEU A 19 1.94 -6.64 2.48
N VAL A 20 2.64 -5.55 2.24
CA VAL A 20 2.18 -4.20 2.58
C VAL A 20 2.13 -3.39 1.29
N LEU A 21 0.99 -2.85 0.95
CA LEU A 21 0.79 -1.96 -0.18
C LEU A 21 0.83 -0.53 0.34
N ASP A 22 1.65 0.31 -0.28
CA ASP A 22 1.79 1.73 0.03
C ASP A 22 1.08 2.54 -1.04
N ILE A 23 0.14 3.36 -0.63
CA ILE A 23 -0.70 4.17 -1.50
C ILE A 23 -0.47 5.62 -1.14
N ASP A 24 0.00 6.39 -2.10
CA ASP A 24 0.28 7.81 -1.92
C ASP A 24 -0.37 8.66 -3.02
N CYS A 25 -0.91 9.82 -2.64
CA CYS A 25 -1.37 10.84 -3.57
C CYS A 25 -1.01 12.23 -3.03
N ASP A 26 -0.16 12.95 -3.76
CA ASP A 26 0.31 14.25 -3.33
C ASP A 26 -0.76 15.33 -3.43
N ASP A 27 -1.59 15.26 -4.47
CA ASP A 27 -2.49 16.33 -4.87
C ASP A 27 -3.89 16.20 -4.25
N SER A 28 -4.32 14.99 -3.86
CA SER A 28 -5.67 14.75 -3.36
C SER A 28 -5.72 13.62 -2.33
N PHE A 29 -6.07 13.96 -1.10
CA PHE A 29 -6.26 12.96 -0.05
C PHE A 29 -7.53 12.11 -0.29
N ASP A 30 -8.56 12.70 -0.88
CA ASP A 30 -9.78 11.98 -1.24
C ASP A 30 -9.52 10.97 -2.37
N LEU A 31 -8.66 11.30 -3.33
CA LEU A 31 -8.23 10.34 -4.35
C LEU A 31 -7.39 9.20 -3.74
N ALA A 32 -6.56 9.49 -2.73
CA ALA A 32 -5.85 8.43 -2.00
C ALA A 32 -6.82 7.47 -1.30
N LYS A 33 -7.92 7.98 -0.70
CA LYS A 33 -8.99 7.15 -0.13
C LYS A 33 -9.64 6.24 -1.17
N GLU A 34 -10.01 6.81 -2.33
CA GLU A 34 -10.61 6.05 -3.42
C GLU A 34 -9.67 4.97 -3.94
N THR A 35 -8.38 5.29 -4.10
CA THR A 35 -7.37 4.32 -4.51
C THR A 35 -7.24 3.19 -3.50
N ALA A 36 -7.21 3.50 -2.20
CA ALA A 36 -7.17 2.49 -1.14
C ALA A 36 -8.40 1.56 -1.19
N LYS A 37 -9.60 2.11 -1.37
CA LYS A 37 -10.83 1.31 -1.51
C LYS A 37 -10.79 0.42 -2.74
N LEU A 38 -10.34 0.93 -3.89
CA LEU A 38 -10.21 0.13 -5.11
C LEU A 38 -9.26 -1.05 -4.91
N VAL A 39 -8.15 -0.84 -4.22
CA VAL A 39 -7.18 -1.90 -3.91
C VAL A 39 -7.80 -2.94 -2.97
N ILE A 40 -8.49 -2.51 -1.92
CA ILE A 40 -9.17 -3.41 -0.97
C ILE A 40 -10.23 -4.24 -1.69
N ASP A 41 -11.08 -3.61 -2.49
CA ASP A 41 -12.11 -4.29 -3.28
C ASP A 41 -11.50 -5.36 -4.20
N GLU A 42 -10.37 -5.06 -4.84
CA GLU A 42 -9.68 -6.00 -5.71
C GLU A 42 -9.11 -7.18 -4.92
N LEU A 43 -8.52 -6.94 -3.74
CA LEU A 43 -8.06 -7.98 -2.84
C LEU A 43 -9.21 -8.89 -2.38
N HIS A 44 -10.35 -8.31 -2.02
CA HIS A 44 -11.57 -9.06 -1.64
C HIS A 44 -12.09 -9.92 -2.79
N GLN A 45 -12.09 -9.41 -4.04
CA GLN A 45 -12.47 -10.20 -5.22
C GLN A 45 -11.56 -11.41 -5.45
N HIS A 46 -10.32 -11.35 -4.99
CA HIS A 46 -9.37 -12.47 -5.01
C HIS A 46 -9.43 -13.36 -3.76
N GLY A 47 -10.43 -13.15 -2.89
CA GLY A 47 -10.67 -13.99 -1.70
C GLY A 47 -9.80 -13.63 -0.49
N ILE A 48 -9.11 -12.49 -0.52
CA ILE A 48 -8.38 -11.96 0.64
C ILE A 48 -9.35 -11.11 1.46
N GLU A 49 -10.04 -11.75 2.41
CA GLU A 49 -11.10 -11.11 3.18
C GLU A 49 -10.59 -10.25 4.34
N ASN A 50 -9.39 -10.53 4.84
CA ASN A 50 -8.85 -9.84 6.00
C ASN A 50 -7.62 -9.01 5.60
N VAL A 51 -7.80 -7.72 5.50
CA VAL A 51 -6.73 -6.76 5.32
C VAL A 51 -6.63 -5.84 6.55
N SER A 52 -5.47 -5.26 6.76
CA SER A 52 -5.29 -4.21 7.75
C SER A 52 -5.05 -2.88 7.03
N VAL A 53 -5.69 -1.84 7.50
CA VAL A 53 -5.56 -0.50 6.92
C VAL A 53 -5.00 0.45 7.97
N LYS A 54 -4.12 1.33 7.54
CA LYS A 54 -3.71 2.48 8.35
C LYS A 54 -3.42 3.68 7.48
N PHE A 55 -3.71 4.84 8.01
CA PHE A 55 -3.21 6.10 7.47
C PHE A 55 -1.68 6.13 7.58
N SER A 56 -0.98 6.49 6.52
CA SER A 56 0.50 6.50 6.49
C SER A 56 1.12 7.55 7.40
N GLY A 57 0.34 8.55 7.80
CA GLY A 57 0.78 9.72 8.57
C GLY A 57 0.97 10.98 7.73
N ASN A 58 0.74 10.93 6.41
CA ASN A 58 0.90 12.11 5.54
C ASN A 58 -0.13 12.19 4.41
N ARG A 59 0.02 11.42 3.33
CA ARG A 59 -0.71 11.64 2.08
C ARG A 59 -1.43 10.40 1.54
N GLY A 60 -1.38 9.29 2.28
CA GLY A 60 -1.99 8.07 1.81
C GLY A 60 -2.19 7.01 2.87
N PHE A 61 -2.23 5.76 2.44
CA PHE A 61 -2.58 4.62 3.26
C PHE A 61 -1.65 3.44 3.02
N HIS A 62 -1.40 2.67 4.07
CA HIS A 62 -0.80 1.35 3.95
C HIS A 62 -1.87 0.28 4.13
N ILE A 63 -1.91 -0.68 3.21
CA ILE A 63 -2.79 -1.85 3.29
C ILE A 63 -1.92 -3.07 3.51
N GLY A 64 -2.17 -3.80 4.59
CA GLY A 64 -1.41 -4.98 4.97
C GLY A 64 -2.20 -6.27 4.74
N VAL A 65 -1.59 -7.23 4.07
CA VAL A 65 -2.08 -8.60 3.92
C VAL A 65 -1.12 -9.53 4.66
N ARG A 66 -1.65 -10.27 5.61
CA ARG A 66 -0.82 -11.16 6.44
C ARG A 66 -0.29 -12.33 5.63
N ALA A 67 0.89 -12.77 5.99
CA ALA A 67 1.56 -13.90 5.37
C ALA A 67 0.70 -15.17 5.30
N GLU A 68 -0.18 -15.38 6.29
CA GLU A 68 -1.08 -16.54 6.34
C GLU A 68 -2.16 -16.53 5.25
N ALA A 69 -2.43 -15.38 4.64
CA ALA A 69 -3.33 -15.27 3.48
C ALA A 69 -2.63 -15.65 2.16
N LEU A 70 -1.31 -15.71 2.15
CA LEU A 70 -0.53 -16.15 0.99
C LEU A 70 -0.42 -17.67 0.96
N PRO A 71 -0.36 -18.32 -0.21
CA PRO A 71 -0.14 -19.76 -0.30
C PRO A 71 1.26 -20.11 0.21
N GLU A 72 1.49 -21.35 0.65
CA GLU A 72 2.83 -21.76 1.08
C GLU A 72 3.86 -21.75 -0.06
N LYS A 73 3.41 -21.99 -1.29
CA LYS A 73 4.25 -22.09 -2.48
C LYS A 73 3.59 -21.49 -3.71
N VAL A 74 4.41 -20.91 -4.57
CA VAL A 74 4.07 -20.52 -5.95
C VAL A 74 5.10 -21.13 -6.89
N ASP A 75 4.67 -21.82 -7.94
CA ASP A 75 5.54 -22.51 -8.92
C ASP A 75 6.61 -23.40 -8.27
N ASN A 76 6.22 -24.19 -7.26
CA ASN A 76 7.08 -25.05 -6.46
C ASN A 76 8.19 -24.34 -5.65
N LYS A 77 8.14 -23.00 -5.54
CA LYS A 77 9.04 -22.23 -4.69
C LYS A 77 8.31 -21.81 -3.43
N GLU A 78 8.98 -21.91 -2.30
CA GLU A 78 8.48 -21.42 -1.01
C GLU A 78 8.32 -19.89 -1.04
N ILE A 79 7.23 -19.36 -0.47
CA ILE A 79 6.95 -17.91 -0.42
C ILE A 79 8.11 -17.08 0.14
N PRO A 80 8.81 -17.49 1.22
CA PRO A 80 9.95 -16.72 1.73
C PRO A 80 11.06 -16.47 0.70
N GLN A 81 11.24 -17.40 -0.24
CA GLN A 81 12.28 -17.31 -1.29
C GLN A 81 11.89 -16.35 -2.43
N LEU A 82 10.61 -16.02 -2.53
CA LEU A 82 10.07 -15.15 -3.59
C LEU A 82 10.06 -13.67 -3.22
N TYR A 83 10.52 -13.32 -2.02
CA TYR A 83 10.68 -11.92 -1.62
C TYR A 83 11.92 -11.29 -2.29
N PRO A 84 11.85 -10.05 -2.81
CA PRO A 84 10.67 -9.19 -2.90
C PRO A 84 9.90 -9.35 -4.23
N SER A 85 10.34 -10.25 -5.11
CA SER A 85 9.81 -10.35 -6.50
C SER A 85 8.32 -10.67 -6.57
N LEU A 86 7.82 -11.50 -5.64
CA LEU A 86 6.39 -11.81 -5.59
C LEU A 86 5.56 -10.58 -5.19
N GLY A 87 6.02 -9.81 -4.20
CA GLY A 87 5.35 -8.57 -3.79
C GLY A 87 5.25 -7.58 -4.96
N ARG A 88 6.33 -7.36 -5.69
CA ARG A 88 6.33 -6.55 -6.92
C ARG A 88 5.34 -7.07 -7.95
N GLY A 89 5.37 -8.37 -8.24
CA GLY A 89 4.44 -8.98 -9.19
C GLY A 89 2.97 -8.85 -8.79
N ILE A 90 2.66 -8.89 -7.49
CA ILE A 90 1.31 -8.64 -6.99
C ILE A 90 0.91 -7.18 -7.23
N VAL A 91 1.78 -6.23 -6.92
CA VAL A 91 1.50 -4.81 -7.16
C VAL A 91 1.33 -4.51 -8.64
N ASP A 92 2.21 -5.03 -9.50
CA ASP A 92 2.10 -4.87 -10.94
C ASP A 92 0.78 -5.43 -11.47
N TYR A 93 0.36 -6.59 -10.98
CA TYR A 93 -0.93 -7.19 -11.30
C TYR A 93 -2.11 -6.31 -10.84
N LEU A 94 -2.10 -5.81 -9.60
CA LEU A 94 -3.14 -4.90 -9.09
C LEU A 94 -3.22 -3.62 -9.93
N ARG A 95 -2.09 -3.02 -10.27
CA ARG A 95 -2.04 -1.84 -11.14
C ARG A 95 -2.65 -2.12 -12.52
N ASP A 96 -2.37 -3.28 -13.11
CA ASP A 96 -2.97 -3.68 -14.38
C ASP A 96 -4.50 -3.85 -14.28
N GLN A 97 -4.98 -4.56 -13.27
CA GLN A 97 -6.41 -4.79 -13.05
C GLN A 97 -7.17 -3.48 -12.73
N LEU A 98 -6.56 -2.59 -12.00
CA LEU A 98 -7.17 -1.32 -11.57
C LEU A 98 -7.03 -0.19 -12.59
N HIS A 99 -6.17 -0.34 -13.62
CA HIS A 99 -5.78 0.75 -14.50
C HIS A 99 -6.96 1.58 -15.03
N GLN A 100 -7.97 0.93 -15.60
CA GLN A 100 -9.12 1.63 -16.19
C GLN A 100 -9.93 2.40 -15.13
N ARG A 101 -10.16 1.79 -13.97
CA ARG A 101 -10.84 2.43 -12.83
C ARG A 101 -10.05 3.61 -12.28
N MET A 102 -8.73 3.48 -12.24
CA MET A 102 -7.83 4.55 -11.80
C MET A 102 -7.85 5.73 -12.77
N VAL A 103 -7.82 5.50 -14.09
CA VAL A 103 -7.95 6.57 -15.10
C VAL A 103 -9.26 7.34 -14.90
N GLU A 104 -10.36 6.65 -14.64
CA GLU A 104 -11.67 7.28 -14.40
C GLU A 104 -11.65 8.12 -13.12
N LYS A 105 -11.07 7.60 -12.02
CA LYS A 105 -10.96 8.31 -10.75
C LYS A 105 -10.04 9.53 -10.83
N VAL A 106 -8.87 9.40 -11.43
CA VAL A 106 -7.95 10.52 -11.64
C VAL A 106 -8.63 11.64 -12.44
N ARG A 107 -9.39 11.31 -13.48
CA ARG A 107 -10.16 12.29 -14.27
C ARG A 107 -11.27 12.94 -13.45
N GLU A 108 -12.03 12.16 -12.68
CA GLU A 108 -13.10 12.66 -11.81
C GLU A 108 -12.57 13.67 -10.79
N TYR A 109 -11.52 13.29 -10.06
CA TYR A 109 -10.91 14.14 -9.02
C TYR A 109 -10.11 15.31 -9.61
N GLY A 110 -9.48 15.11 -10.78
CA GLY A 110 -8.86 16.20 -11.52
C GLY A 110 -9.84 17.32 -11.82
N HIS A 111 -11.06 16.99 -12.28
CA HIS A 111 -12.11 17.99 -12.49
C HIS A 111 -12.65 18.59 -11.19
N LYS A 112 -12.87 17.78 -10.18
CA LYS A 112 -13.45 18.18 -8.88
C LYS A 112 -12.51 19.11 -8.10
N GLU A 113 -11.23 18.84 -8.09
CA GLU A 113 -10.25 19.52 -7.25
C GLU A 113 -9.32 20.45 -8.05
N GLY A 114 -9.48 20.52 -9.37
CA GLY A 114 -8.69 21.38 -10.24
C GLY A 114 -7.24 20.94 -10.39
N MET A 115 -6.99 19.64 -10.23
CA MET A 115 -5.67 19.04 -10.42
C MET A 115 -5.27 19.13 -11.90
N LYS A 116 -3.98 19.31 -12.14
CA LYS A 116 -3.44 19.29 -13.50
C LYS A 116 -3.19 17.83 -13.89
N THR A 117 -4.12 17.26 -14.62
CA THR A 117 -3.97 15.93 -15.22
C THR A 117 -3.88 16.06 -16.74
N GLU A 118 -2.94 15.37 -17.36
CA GLU A 118 -2.80 15.33 -18.82
C GLU A 118 -3.60 14.15 -19.40
N ASP A 119 -4.22 14.35 -20.56
CA ASP A 119 -4.90 13.26 -21.27
C ASP A 119 -3.89 12.18 -21.68
N GLY A 120 -4.10 10.96 -21.16
CA GLY A 120 -3.21 9.82 -21.38
C GLY A 120 -2.06 9.68 -20.40
N GLU A 121 -2.04 10.47 -19.33
CA GLU A 121 -1.11 10.30 -18.21
C GLU A 121 -1.33 8.96 -17.51
N ASP A 122 -0.25 8.31 -17.08
CA ASP A 122 -0.35 7.12 -16.26
C ASP A 122 -0.99 7.49 -14.90
N PRO A 123 -2.16 6.92 -14.55
CA PRO A 123 -2.88 7.28 -13.33
C PRO A 123 -2.05 7.07 -12.06
N TYR A 124 -1.06 6.19 -12.12
CA TYR A 124 -0.16 5.89 -11.00
C TYR A 124 0.95 6.93 -10.79
N GLN A 125 1.08 7.92 -11.69
CA GLN A 125 1.88 9.11 -11.44
C GLN A 125 1.12 10.14 -10.59
N VAL A 126 -0.19 10.04 -10.51
CA VAL A 126 -1.07 10.93 -9.72
C VAL A 126 -1.40 10.31 -8.37
N ALA A 127 -1.84 9.06 -8.38
CA ALA A 127 -2.12 8.29 -7.17
C ALA A 127 -1.38 6.95 -7.25
N ASP A 128 -0.24 6.89 -6.60
CA ASP A 128 0.67 5.76 -6.70
C ASP A 128 0.22 4.58 -5.84
N ILE A 129 0.45 3.38 -6.36
CA ILE A 129 0.52 2.14 -5.60
C ILE A 129 1.97 1.69 -5.74
N GLU A 130 2.78 1.93 -4.71
CA GLU A 130 4.23 1.75 -4.74
C GLU A 130 4.63 0.32 -5.11
N ASN A 131 5.44 0.17 -6.15
CA ASN A 131 5.93 -1.13 -6.62
C ASN A 131 7.45 -1.33 -6.46
N ASP A 132 8.18 -0.31 -5.97
CA ASP A 132 9.63 -0.43 -5.74
C ASP A 132 9.95 -1.15 -4.43
N TRP A 133 9.40 -2.34 -4.29
CA TRP A 133 9.65 -3.20 -3.14
C TRP A 133 11.10 -3.68 -3.11
N GLY A 134 11.72 -3.55 -1.94
CA GLY A 134 13.07 -4.04 -1.72
C GLY A 134 13.34 -4.35 -0.25
N GLN A 135 14.45 -5.02 0.02
CA GLN A 135 14.87 -5.39 1.37
C GLN A 135 15.11 -4.18 2.30
N ARG A 136 15.21 -2.97 1.75
CA ARG A 136 15.45 -1.73 2.48
C ARG A 136 14.25 -0.81 2.54
N HIS A 137 13.10 -1.24 2.00
CA HIS A 137 11.87 -0.47 2.10
C HIS A 137 11.38 -0.47 3.55
N LEU A 138 11.14 0.71 4.08
CA LEU A 138 10.72 0.90 5.47
C LEU A 138 9.30 1.44 5.51
N PHE A 139 8.43 0.74 6.22
CA PHE A 139 7.09 1.21 6.50
C PHE A 139 7.01 1.86 7.88
N ARG A 140 6.26 2.94 7.96
CA ARG A 140 6.05 3.63 9.23
C ARG A 140 5.28 2.73 10.21
N MET A 141 5.79 2.64 11.43
CA MET A 141 5.10 1.89 12.49
C MET A 141 3.73 2.53 12.82
N PRO A 142 2.70 1.70 13.10
CA PRO A 142 1.47 2.20 13.70
C PRO A 142 1.74 3.04 14.95
N TYR A 143 0.97 4.11 15.10
CA TYR A 143 1.07 5.07 16.21
C TYR A 143 2.38 5.86 16.30
N SER A 144 3.24 5.79 15.29
CA SER A 144 4.40 6.68 15.21
C SER A 144 4.06 7.98 14.48
N LEU A 145 4.78 9.05 14.81
CA LEU A 145 4.64 10.34 14.16
C LEU A 145 5.36 10.36 12.81
N HIS A 146 4.73 10.99 11.85
CA HIS A 146 5.38 11.33 10.60
C HIS A 146 6.23 12.59 10.78
N ASP A 147 7.50 12.55 10.38
CA ASP A 147 8.49 13.61 10.60
C ASP A 147 8.20 14.92 9.84
N GLY A 148 7.48 14.86 8.72
CA GLY A 148 7.12 16.04 7.94
C GLY A 148 5.77 16.65 8.30
N SER A 149 4.74 15.82 8.52
CA SER A 149 3.37 16.27 8.78
C SER A 149 3.02 16.42 10.26
N TRP A 150 3.77 15.76 11.16
CA TRP A 150 3.47 15.62 12.59
C TRP A 150 2.14 14.94 12.91
N LEU A 151 1.62 14.17 11.94
CA LEU A 151 0.43 13.33 12.12
C LEU A 151 0.83 11.92 12.54
N VAL A 152 -0.07 11.27 13.25
CA VAL A 152 0.10 9.87 13.68
C VAL A 152 -0.20 8.93 12.52
N SER A 153 0.66 7.93 12.30
CA SER A 153 0.32 6.80 11.42
C SER A 153 -0.72 5.93 12.14
N LEU A 154 -2.00 6.12 11.78
CA LEU A 154 -3.13 5.65 12.55
C LEU A 154 -3.80 4.44 11.90
N PRO A 155 -3.87 3.27 12.57
CA PRO A 155 -4.71 2.16 12.13
C PRO A 155 -6.19 2.56 12.14
N ILE A 156 -6.90 2.18 11.07
CA ILE A 156 -8.33 2.45 10.89
C ILE A 156 -9.04 1.20 10.36
N GLY A 157 -10.35 1.13 10.51
CA GLY A 157 -11.17 0.13 9.84
C GLY A 157 -11.29 0.40 8.33
N GLU A 158 -11.53 -0.64 7.54
CA GLU A 158 -11.79 -0.50 6.11
C GLU A 158 -13.02 0.37 5.84
N ASP A 159 -14.04 0.25 6.68
CA ASP A 159 -15.28 1.00 6.65
C ASP A 159 -15.14 2.45 7.14
N GLU A 160 -14.04 2.78 7.79
CA GLU A 160 -13.77 4.13 8.30
C GLU A 160 -13.02 5.00 7.27
N ILE A 161 -12.53 4.45 6.15
CA ILE A 161 -11.71 5.20 5.18
C ILE A 161 -12.42 6.46 4.67
N ASP A 162 -13.71 6.35 4.35
CA ASP A 162 -14.48 7.48 3.80
C ASP A 162 -14.63 8.64 4.79
N GLU A 163 -14.87 8.32 6.06
CA GLU A 163 -15.10 9.33 7.11
C GLU A 163 -13.78 9.83 7.71
N PHE A 164 -12.68 9.10 7.55
CA PHE A 164 -11.39 9.47 8.10
C PHE A 164 -10.90 10.81 7.56
N SER A 165 -10.39 11.64 8.44
CA SER A 165 -9.74 12.90 8.10
C SER A 165 -8.34 13.01 8.72
N LYS A 166 -7.48 13.84 8.15
CA LYS A 166 -6.15 14.10 8.74
C LYS A 166 -6.22 14.73 10.13
N GLU A 167 -7.36 15.32 10.49
CA GLU A 167 -7.61 15.87 11.83
C GLU A 167 -7.62 14.78 12.90
N ASP A 168 -8.15 13.56 12.55
CA ASP A 168 -8.22 12.43 13.48
C ASP A 168 -6.85 11.89 13.86
N ALA A 169 -5.84 12.17 13.03
CA ALA A 169 -4.46 11.76 13.23
C ALA A 169 -3.60 12.78 14.01
N LYS A 170 -4.18 13.86 14.53
CA LYS A 170 -3.45 14.82 15.37
C LYS A 170 -3.21 14.28 16.78
N ILE A 171 -2.10 14.66 17.40
CA ILE A 171 -1.68 14.18 18.73
C ILE A 171 -2.67 14.56 19.84
N GLU A 172 -3.45 15.61 19.65
CA GLU A 172 -4.36 16.18 20.66
C GLU A 172 -5.76 15.54 20.64
N ASN A 173 -5.97 14.52 19.83
CA ASN A 173 -7.23 13.77 19.71
C ASN A 173 -7.16 12.37 20.29
#